data_dce10ed2323ecd8bcb8879ce1d55b42d
#
_entry.id   dce10ed2323ecd8bcb8879ce1d55b42d
#
_cell.length_a   1.000
_cell.length_b   1.000
_cell.length_c   1.000
_cell.angle_alpha   90.00
_cell.angle_beta   90.00
_cell.angle_gamma   90.00
#
_symmetry.space_group_name_H-M   'P 1'
#
loop_
_entity.id
_entity.type
_entity.pdbx_description
1 polymer ?
#
loop_
_entity_poly.entity_id
_entity_poly.type
_entity_poly.pdbx_seq_one_letter_code
_entity_poly.pdbx_strand_id
1 'polypeptide(L)'
;RASAAQKILPNETYTGLLVSAPYPEYKVERDDAKINARFAALKDVVRSVRGIRVECGVNPADKINLALLIEKGSAAEVCTEKTDMIQLLAGLSKVEFVESKPEKSIGTVGSGFEAFILLDENVNTEQLLKHFNKDLEKDKKDAERIEFKLNGKFGQHAPAEVVQAERDNLAEIKRRIEKLESYIAALN
;
A
#
# COMPACT_ATOMS: atom_id res chain seq x y z
N ARG A 1 11.28 34.91 6.34
CA ARG A 1 11.20 33.47 6.60
C ARG A 1 11.88 32.77 5.44
N ALA A 2 12.98 32.01 5.69
CA ALA A 2 13.60 31.20 4.65
C ALA A 2 12.56 30.21 4.09
N SER A 3 12.45 30.12 2.77
CA SER A 3 11.52 29.18 2.16
C SER A 3 11.95 27.75 2.42
N ALA A 4 11.01 26.80 2.38
CA ALA A 4 11.31 25.37 2.54
C ALA A 4 12.37 24.91 1.50
N ALA A 5 12.37 25.49 0.31
CA ALA A 5 13.36 25.24 -0.74
C ALA A 5 14.79 25.60 -0.33
N GLN A 6 14.99 26.69 0.41
CA GLN A 6 16.32 27.10 0.90
C GLN A 6 16.89 26.12 1.96
N LYS A 7 16.03 25.38 2.67
CA LYS A 7 16.46 24.33 3.60
C LYS A 7 16.87 23.03 2.87
N ILE A 8 16.30 22.79 1.70
CA ILE A 8 16.60 21.60 0.90
C ILE A 8 17.82 21.82 0.01
N LEU A 9 18.02 23.06 -0.48
CA LEU A 9 19.13 23.44 -1.36
C LEU A 9 19.90 24.63 -0.74
N PRO A 10 20.65 24.40 0.34
CA PRO A 10 21.26 25.48 1.14
C PRO A 10 22.27 26.34 0.36
N ASN A 11 22.79 25.85 -0.77
CA ASN A 11 23.79 26.54 -1.59
C ASN A 11 23.20 27.28 -2.80
N GLU A 12 21.88 27.24 -2.99
CA GLU A 12 21.18 27.95 -4.06
C GLU A 12 20.33 29.08 -3.47
N THR A 13 20.90 30.30 -3.49
CA THR A 13 20.15 31.49 -3.06
C THR A 13 19.52 32.16 -4.26
N TYR A 14 18.19 32.18 -4.28
CA TYR A 14 17.41 32.98 -5.21
C TYR A 14 16.62 34.03 -4.43
N THR A 15 16.82 35.32 -4.77
CA THR A 15 16.20 36.44 -4.07
C THR A 15 14.96 37.01 -4.78
N GLY A 16 14.62 36.48 -5.96
CA GLY A 16 13.48 36.90 -6.75
C GLY A 16 12.18 36.19 -6.42
N LEU A 17 11.15 36.44 -7.21
CA LEU A 17 9.88 35.70 -7.16
C LEU A 17 10.06 34.30 -7.77
N LEU A 18 9.45 33.30 -7.14
CA LEU A 18 9.52 31.91 -7.63
C LEU A 18 9.06 31.76 -9.10
N VAL A 19 8.08 32.55 -9.52
CA VAL A 19 7.56 32.57 -10.91
C VAL A 19 8.60 33.02 -11.94
N SER A 20 9.58 33.82 -11.53
CA SER A 20 10.68 34.28 -12.39
C SER A 20 11.99 33.51 -12.18
N ALA A 21 11.98 32.53 -11.30
CA ALA A 21 13.15 31.70 -11.07
C ALA A 21 13.46 30.82 -12.30
N PRO A 22 14.75 30.63 -12.65
CA PRO A 22 15.12 29.67 -13.67
C PRO A 22 14.65 28.27 -13.29
N TYR A 23 14.17 27.50 -14.26
CA TYR A 23 13.79 26.11 -14.01
C TYR A 23 15.03 25.30 -13.60
N PRO A 24 14.93 24.43 -12.58
CA PRO A 24 16.07 23.64 -12.13
C PRO A 24 16.63 22.78 -13.24
N GLU A 25 17.95 22.85 -13.43
CA GLU A 25 18.64 22.01 -14.40
C GLU A 25 19.03 20.66 -13.75
N TYR A 26 18.95 19.57 -14.54
CA TYR A 26 19.42 18.26 -14.10
C TYR A 26 20.93 18.26 -13.93
N LYS A 27 21.39 17.84 -12.78
CA LYS A 27 22.82 17.71 -12.45
C LYS A 27 23.13 16.25 -12.15
N VAL A 28 23.92 15.62 -13.01
CA VAL A 28 24.28 14.18 -12.91
C VAL A 28 24.92 13.83 -11.57
N GLU A 29 25.72 14.73 -11.01
CA GLU A 29 26.38 14.56 -9.71
C GLU A 29 25.41 14.49 -8.53
N ARG A 30 24.14 14.85 -8.73
CA ARG A 30 23.08 14.73 -7.72
C ARG A 30 22.28 13.44 -7.84
N ASP A 31 22.54 12.65 -8.87
CA ASP A 31 21.86 11.37 -9.10
C ASP A 31 22.63 10.24 -8.40
N ASP A 32 22.14 9.84 -7.23
CA ASP A 32 22.69 8.74 -6.43
C ASP A 32 21.71 7.56 -6.45
N ALA A 33 22.10 6.50 -7.16
CA ALA A 33 21.29 5.30 -7.30
C ALA A 33 20.92 4.65 -5.95
N LYS A 34 21.80 4.74 -4.94
CA LYS A 34 21.55 4.20 -3.60
C LYS A 34 20.51 5.04 -2.87
N ILE A 35 20.61 6.36 -2.95
CA ILE A 35 19.61 7.28 -2.36
C ILE A 35 18.27 7.08 -3.05
N ASN A 36 18.27 6.97 -4.38
CA ASN A 36 17.04 6.74 -5.16
C ASN A 36 16.35 5.41 -4.77
N ALA A 37 17.13 4.33 -4.61
CA ALA A 37 16.59 3.04 -4.18
C ALA A 37 15.99 3.10 -2.76
N ARG A 38 16.66 3.75 -1.82
CA ARG A 38 16.17 3.96 -0.45
C ARG A 38 14.88 4.80 -0.44
N PHE A 39 14.82 5.85 -1.24
CA PHE A 39 13.62 6.68 -1.36
C PHE A 39 12.46 5.93 -2.01
N ALA A 40 12.74 5.11 -3.03
CA ALA A 40 11.75 4.25 -3.66
C ALA A 40 11.16 3.26 -2.65
N ALA A 41 12.01 2.59 -1.84
CA ALA A 41 11.56 1.69 -0.79
C ALA A 41 10.67 2.39 0.26
N LEU A 42 11.05 3.59 0.72
CA LEU A 42 10.22 4.39 1.63
C LEU A 42 8.84 4.70 1.04
N LYS A 43 8.81 5.11 -0.24
CA LYS A 43 7.55 5.33 -0.97
C LYS A 43 6.69 4.08 -1.04
N ASP A 44 7.30 2.93 -1.30
CA ASP A 44 6.59 1.67 -1.43
C ASP A 44 5.99 1.22 -0.09
N VAL A 45 6.71 1.39 1.02
CA VAL A 45 6.15 1.16 2.37
C VAL A 45 4.93 2.06 2.60
N VAL A 46 5.05 3.37 2.39
CA VAL A 46 3.93 4.31 2.59
C VAL A 46 2.74 3.96 1.69
N ARG A 47 2.99 3.61 0.42
CA ARG A 47 1.95 3.21 -0.53
C ARG A 47 1.24 1.92 -0.09
N SER A 48 2.00 0.91 0.30
CA SER A 48 1.48 -0.38 0.77
C SER A 48 0.62 -0.22 2.02
N VAL A 49 1.08 0.57 2.99
CA VAL A 49 0.31 0.87 4.21
C VAL A 49 -0.98 1.64 3.89
N ARG A 50 -0.92 2.62 3.00
CA ARG A 50 -2.14 3.32 2.55
C ARG A 50 -3.09 2.40 1.80
N GLY A 51 -2.56 1.47 0.98
CA GLY A 51 -3.35 0.46 0.27
C GLY A 51 -4.12 -0.44 1.22
N ILE A 52 -3.43 -1.03 2.20
CA ILE A 52 -4.07 -1.93 3.18
C ILE A 52 -5.07 -1.19 4.08
N ARG A 53 -4.83 0.09 4.41
CA ARG A 53 -5.82 0.92 5.14
C ARG A 53 -7.12 1.08 4.34
N VAL A 54 -7.01 1.32 3.03
CA VAL A 54 -8.18 1.42 2.14
C VAL A 54 -8.90 0.07 2.03
N GLU A 55 -8.15 -1.02 1.84
CA GLU A 55 -8.70 -2.39 1.82
C GLU A 55 -9.45 -2.72 3.11
N CYS A 56 -8.91 -2.29 4.26
CA CYS A 56 -9.55 -2.47 5.57
C CYS A 56 -10.68 -1.46 5.84
N GLY A 57 -10.96 -0.50 4.95
CA GLY A 57 -11.98 0.52 5.19
C GLY A 57 -11.68 1.42 6.40
N VAL A 58 -10.41 1.56 6.79
CA VAL A 58 -9.98 2.45 7.89
C VAL A 58 -10.16 3.89 7.47
N ASN A 59 -10.85 4.68 8.29
CA ASN A 59 -11.04 6.09 8.02
C ASN A 59 -9.68 6.81 7.93
N PRO A 60 -9.44 7.68 6.93
CA PRO A 60 -8.20 8.45 6.81
C PRO A 60 -7.83 9.28 8.05
N ALA A 61 -8.82 9.71 8.84
CA ALA A 61 -8.60 10.48 10.07
C ALA A 61 -8.14 9.61 11.26
N ASP A 62 -8.44 8.30 11.25
CA ASP A 62 -8.09 7.40 12.33
C ASP A 62 -6.61 7.03 12.24
N LYS A 63 -5.92 7.13 13.36
CA LYS A 63 -4.52 6.70 13.47
C LYS A 63 -4.46 5.28 14.00
N ILE A 64 -3.75 4.42 13.28
CA ILE A 64 -3.59 3.00 13.61
C ILE A 64 -2.13 2.68 13.94
N ASN A 65 -1.91 1.54 14.59
CA ASN A 65 -0.59 1.01 14.88
C ASN A 65 -0.14 0.05 13.77
N LEU A 66 1.14 0.15 13.41
CA LEU A 66 1.76 -0.63 12.35
C LEU A 66 2.94 -1.42 12.91
N ALA A 67 3.05 -2.70 12.55
CA ALA A 67 4.28 -3.46 12.67
C ALA A 67 4.93 -3.60 11.29
N LEU A 68 6.25 -3.38 11.23
CA LEU A 68 7.06 -3.54 10.04
C LEU A 68 8.12 -4.63 10.27
N LEU A 69 8.13 -5.62 9.41
CA LEU A 69 9.20 -6.59 9.29
C LEU A 69 10.07 -6.16 8.11
N ILE A 70 11.34 -5.88 8.34
CA ILE A 70 12.28 -5.39 7.35
C ILE A 70 13.30 -6.48 7.05
N GLU A 71 13.49 -6.80 5.79
CA GLU A 71 14.51 -7.72 5.34
C GLU A 71 15.90 -7.07 5.46
N LYS A 72 16.83 -7.77 6.13
CA LYS A 72 18.20 -7.28 6.34
C LYS A 72 18.94 -7.12 5.01
N GLY A 73 19.65 -6.02 4.86
CA GLY A 73 20.39 -5.67 3.63
C GLY A 73 19.51 -5.09 2.52
N SER A 74 18.19 -4.96 2.72
CA SER A 74 17.29 -4.35 1.74
C SER A 74 17.33 -2.82 1.79
N ALA A 75 16.92 -2.17 0.70
CA ALA A 75 16.76 -0.71 0.68
C ALA A 75 15.70 -0.21 1.69
N ALA A 76 14.80 -1.11 2.13
CA ALA A 76 13.74 -0.82 3.10
C ALA A 76 14.27 -0.56 4.52
N GLU A 77 15.54 -0.88 4.83
CA GLU A 77 16.18 -0.51 6.11
C GLU A 77 16.13 1.01 6.39
N VAL A 78 16.01 1.85 5.36
CA VAL A 78 15.80 3.30 5.53
C VAL A 78 14.56 3.61 6.39
N CYS A 79 13.59 2.72 6.46
CA CYS A 79 12.38 2.90 7.24
C CYS A 79 12.65 2.97 8.75
N THR A 80 13.71 2.31 9.23
CA THR A 80 14.13 2.37 10.64
C THR A 80 14.68 3.76 11.01
N GLU A 81 15.32 4.44 10.04
CA GLU A 81 15.87 5.78 10.23
C GLU A 81 14.81 6.89 10.02
N LYS A 82 13.73 6.59 9.30
CA LYS A 82 12.71 7.56 8.87
C LYS A 82 11.31 7.23 9.39
N THR A 83 11.24 6.65 10.58
CA THR A 83 9.98 6.23 11.23
C THR A 83 8.97 7.37 11.32
N ASP A 84 9.41 8.57 11.75
CA ASP A 84 8.53 9.75 11.88
C ASP A 84 7.88 10.14 10.54
N MET A 85 8.65 10.01 9.45
CA MET A 85 8.14 10.30 8.11
C MET A 85 7.06 9.28 7.69
N ILE A 86 7.28 8.01 8.00
CA ILE A 86 6.29 6.95 7.72
C ILE A 86 5.02 7.19 8.53
N GLN A 87 5.16 7.48 9.83
CA GLN A 87 4.02 7.78 10.70
C GLN A 87 3.19 8.95 10.15
N LEU A 88 3.86 10.04 9.79
CA LEU A 88 3.19 11.23 9.25
C LEU A 88 2.49 10.93 7.91
N LEU A 89 3.21 10.31 6.99
CA LEU A 89 2.72 10.09 5.62
C LEU A 89 1.68 8.99 5.51
N ALA A 90 1.76 7.96 6.35
CA ALA A 90 0.81 6.84 6.35
C ALA A 90 -0.33 7.02 7.38
N GLY A 91 -0.33 8.10 8.18
CA GLY A 91 -1.37 8.37 9.18
C GLY A 91 -1.37 7.36 10.33
N LEU A 92 -0.20 7.12 10.92
CA LEU A 92 -0.01 6.12 11.97
C LEU A 92 0.17 6.77 13.34
N SER A 93 -0.27 6.07 14.40
CA SER A 93 0.04 6.43 15.79
C SER A 93 1.43 5.92 16.17
N LYS A 94 1.74 4.69 15.82
CA LYS A 94 2.99 4.02 16.19
C LYS A 94 3.47 3.12 15.06
N VAL A 95 4.78 2.99 14.91
CA VAL A 95 5.43 1.98 14.06
C VAL A 95 6.34 1.14 14.94
N GLU A 96 6.17 -0.16 14.90
CA GLU A 96 7.01 -1.14 15.59
C GLU A 96 7.77 -1.97 14.55
N PHE A 97 9.04 -2.27 14.84
CA PHE A 97 9.83 -3.16 14.01
C PHE A 97 9.83 -4.53 14.64
N VAL A 98 9.44 -5.55 13.87
CA VAL A 98 9.25 -6.92 14.35
C VAL A 98 10.09 -7.90 13.52
N GLU A 99 10.42 -9.04 14.10
CA GLU A 99 11.17 -10.12 13.42
C GLU A 99 10.25 -11.23 12.88
N SER A 100 8.98 -11.22 13.28
CA SER A 100 7.98 -12.18 12.82
C SER A 100 6.60 -11.53 12.74
N LYS A 101 5.70 -12.14 11.97
CA LYS A 101 4.31 -11.69 11.82
C LYS A 101 3.59 -11.68 13.19
N PRO A 102 2.98 -10.56 13.60
CA PRO A 102 2.13 -10.51 14.80
C PRO A 102 0.87 -11.37 14.66
N GLU A 103 0.41 -11.97 15.76
CA GLU A 103 -0.76 -12.87 15.74
C GLU A 103 -2.03 -12.19 15.25
N LYS A 104 -2.44 -11.09 15.87
CA LYS A 104 -3.64 -10.35 15.50
C LYS A 104 -3.29 -9.18 14.56
N SER A 105 -3.08 -9.49 13.30
CA SER A 105 -2.68 -8.49 12.33
C SER A 105 -3.14 -8.80 10.91
N ILE A 106 -3.38 -7.76 10.14
CA ILE A 106 -3.65 -7.84 8.70
C ILE A 106 -2.45 -7.24 7.97
N GLY A 107 -1.84 -8.02 7.08
CA GLY A 107 -0.57 -7.66 6.47
C GLY A 107 -0.57 -7.58 4.95
N THR A 108 0.44 -6.89 4.44
CA THR A 108 0.81 -6.86 3.02
C THR A 108 2.32 -7.03 2.88
N VAL A 109 2.73 -7.62 1.77
CA VAL A 109 4.14 -7.87 1.46
C VAL A 109 4.59 -6.89 0.38
N GLY A 110 5.73 -6.28 0.58
CA GLY A 110 6.40 -5.42 -0.39
C GLY A 110 7.82 -5.90 -0.71
N SER A 111 8.58 -5.10 -1.44
CA SER A 111 9.96 -5.44 -1.79
C SER A 111 10.90 -5.18 -0.61
N GLY A 112 11.34 -6.26 0.06
CA GLY A 112 12.23 -6.21 1.21
C GLY A 112 11.56 -5.78 2.52
N PHE A 113 10.22 -5.87 2.62
CA PHE A 113 9.48 -5.61 3.83
C PHE A 113 8.11 -6.31 3.84
N GLU A 114 7.59 -6.52 5.05
CA GLU A 114 6.19 -6.85 5.28
C GLU A 114 5.59 -5.81 6.25
N ALA A 115 4.38 -5.35 5.97
CA ALA A 115 3.69 -4.34 6.77
C ALA A 115 2.40 -4.93 7.33
N PHE A 116 2.18 -4.80 8.65
CA PHE A 116 1.05 -5.37 9.36
C PHE A 116 0.32 -4.28 10.15
N ILE A 117 -0.97 -4.09 9.86
CA ILE A 117 -1.86 -3.31 10.73
C ILE A 117 -2.16 -4.15 11.97
N LEU A 118 -1.88 -3.61 13.15
CA LEU A 118 -2.21 -4.27 14.41
C LEU A 118 -3.70 -4.10 14.71
N LEU A 119 -4.38 -5.22 15.01
CA LEU A 119 -5.79 -5.25 15.37
C LEU A 119 -5.94 -5.02 16.87
N ASP A 120 -5.66 -3.81 17.29
CA ASP A 120 -5.77 -3.35 18.67
C ASP A 120 -7.07 -2.53 18.91
N GLU A 121 -7.18 -1.92 20.09
CA GLU A 121 -8.33 -1.10 20.48
C GLU A 121 -8.55 0.15 19.59
N ASN A 122 -7.56 0.54 18.79
CA ASN A 122 -7.69 1.65 17.84
C ASN A 122 -8.37 1.23 16.53
N VAL A 123 -8.57 -0.08 16.32
CA VAL A 123 -9.18 -0.65 15.12
C VAL A 123 -10.53 -1.27 15.47
N ASN A 124 -11.60 -0.75 14.87
CA ASN A 124 -12.93 -1.31 15.08
C ASN A 124 -13.10 -2.63 14.28
N THR A 125 -12.79 -3.75 14.95
CA THR A 125 -12.83 -5.08 14.35
C THR A 125 -14.22 -5.49 13.88
N GLU A 126 -15.32 -5.03 14.54
CA GLU A 126 -16.69 -5.31 14.08
C GLU A 126 -17.02 -4.61 12.76
N GLN A 127 -16.57 -3.38 12.60
CA GLN A 127 -16.73 -2.64 11.34
C GLN A 127 -15.90 -3.28 10.22
N LEU A 128 -14.68 -3.71 10.52
CA LEU A 128 -13.84 -4.44 9.57
C LEU A 128 -14.50 -5.74 9.11
N LEU A 129 -15.01 -6.55 10.05
CA LEU A 129 -15.72 -7.78 9.72
C LEU A 129 -16.94 -7.54 8.83
N LYS A 130 -17.73 -6.51 9.13
CA LYS A 130 -18.88 -6.11 8.28
C LYS A 130 -18.45 -5.70 6.88
N HIS A 131 -17.35 -4.93 6.78
CA HIS A 131 -16.79 -4.49 5.51
C HIS A 131 -16.30 -5.67 4.69
N PHE A 132 -15.47 -6.53 5.26
CA PHE A 132 -14.93 -7.71 4.56
C PHE A 132 -16.02 -8.70 4.16
N ASN A 133 -16.99 -8.96 5.01
CA ASN A 133 -18.11 -9.86 4.66
C ASN A 133 -18.93 -9.29 3.50
N LYS A 134 -19.19 -7.98 3.48
CA LYS A 134 -19.89 -7.32 2.37
C LYS A 134 -19.12 -7.43 1.06
N ASP A 135 -17.80 -7.18 1.10
CA ASP A 135 -16.95 -7.26 -0.09
C ASP A 135 -16.82 -8.72 -0.55
N LEU A 136 -16.67 -9.67 0.36
CA LEU A 136 -16.65 -11.10 0.09
C LEU A 136 -17.93 -11.58 -0.62
N GLU A 137 -19.10 -11.18 -0.12
CA GLU A 137 -20.37 -11.52 -0.78
C GLU A 137 -20.48 -10.93 -2.17
N LYS A 138 -20.02 -9.70 -2.36
CA LYS A 138 -20.00 -9.05 -3.67
C LYS A 138 -19.09 -9.81 -4.64
N ASP A 139 -17.87 -10.10 -4.21
CA ASP A 139 -16.87 -10.78 -5.04
C ASP A 139 -17.31 -12.20 -5.38
N LYS A 140 -17.94 -12.94 -4.46
CA LYS A 140 -18.52 -14.26 -4.73
C LYS A 140 -19.61 -14.18 -5.81
N LYS A 141 -20.51 -13.22 -5.73
CA LYS A 141 -21.56 -12.98 -6.75
C LYS A 141 -20.97 -12.61 -8.11
N ASP A 142 -19.93 -11.76 -8.12
CA ASP A 142 -19.26 -11.38 -9.36
C ASP A 142 -18.51 -12.57 -9.99
N ALA A 143 -17.83 -13.40 -9.18
CA ALA A 143 -17.20 -14.64 -9.63
C ALA A 143 -18.21 -15.62 -10.25
N GLU A 144 -19.33 -15.88 -9.56
CA GLU A 144 -20.40 -16.74 -10.07
C GLU A 144 -20.97 -16.22 -11.40
N ARG A 145 -21.17 -14.92 -11.52
CA ARG A 145 -21.67 -14.29 -12.75
C ARG A 145 -20.70 -14.48 -13.91
N ILE A 146 -19.39 -14.29 -13.67
CA ILE A 146 -18.36 -14.47 -14.71
C ILE A 146 -18.23 -15.95 -15.07
N GLU A 147 -18.25 -16.86 -14.10
CA GLU A 147 -18.22 -18.30 -14.36
C GLU A 147 -19.42 -18.74 -15.19
N PHE A 148 -20.63 -18.30 -14.85
CA PHE A 148 -21.81 -18.57 -15.64
C PHE A 148 -21.71 -18.05 -17.07
N LYS A 149 -21.17 -16.83 -17.23
CA LYS A 149 -20.93 -16.22 -18.55
C LYS A 149 -19.92 -17.02 -19.37
N LEU A 150 -18.81 -17.43 -18.76
CA LEU A 150 -17.76 -18.21 -19.42
C LEU A 150 -18.20 -19.63 -19.81
N ASN A 151 -19.04 -20.27 -19.00
CA ASN A 151 -19.60 -21.60 -19.24
C ASN A 151 -20.76 -21.60 -20.25
N GLY A 152 -21.34 -20.43 -20.54
CA GLY A 152 -22.44 -20.26 -21.49
C GLY A 152 -22.00 -20.00 -22.92
N LYS A 153 -22.96 -19.55 -23.73
CA LYS A 153 -22.74 -19.24 -25.16
C LYS A 153 -21.61 -18.22 -25.39
N PHE A 154 -21.41 -17.33 -24.45
CA PHE A 154 -20.35 -16.34 -24.55
C PHE A 154 -18.96 -16.98 -24.60
N GLY A 155 -18.66 -17.96 -23.74
CA GLY A 155 -17.38 -18.66 -23.75
C GLY A 155 -17.10 -19.46 -25.03
N GLN A 156 -18.17 -19.83 -25.78
CA GLN A 156 -18.06 -20.59 -27.00
C GLN A 156 -17.97 -19.73 -28.27
N HIS A 157 -18.56 -18.54 -28.27
CA HIS A 157 -18.71 -17.71 -29.47
C HIS A 157 -17.99 -16.35 -29.41
N ALA A 158 -17.53 -15.92 -28.25
CA ALA A 158 -16.80 -14.64 -28.11
C ALA A 158 -15.36 -14.78 -28.63
N PRO A 159 -14.74 -13.68 -29.10
CA PRO A 159 -13.32 -13.66 -29.47
C PRO A 159 -12.43 -14.19 -28.34
N ALA A 160 -11.39 -14.95 -28.68
CA ALA A 160 -10.52 -15.60 -27.70
C ALA A 160 -9.87 -14.59 -26.70
N GLU A 161 -9.50 -13.41 -27.19
CA GLU A 161 -8.92 -12.34 -26.36
C GLU A 161 -9.90 -11.87 -25.27
N VAL A 162 -11.18 -11.75 -25.59
CA VAL A 162 -12.22 -11.29 -24.66
C VAL A 162 -12.54 -12.39 -23.63
N VAL A 163 -12.54 -13.66 -24.06
CA VAL A 163 -12.69 -14.82 -23.17
C VAL A 163 -11.50 -14.90 -22.20
N GLN A 164 -10.28 -14.65 -22.70
CA GLN A 164 -9.09 -14.67 -21.86
C GLN A 164 -9.11 -13.54 -20.84
N ALA A 165 -9.47 -12.32 -21.23
CA ALA A 165 -9.62 -11.18 -20.31
C ALA A 165 -10.63 -11.47 -19.18
N GLU A 166 -11.76 -12.12 -19.49
CA GLU A 166 -12.74 -12.52 -18.46
C GLU A 166 -12.21 -13.63 -17.53
N ARG A 167 -11.38 -14.56 -18.04
CA ARG A 167 -10.72 -15.56 -17.21
C ARG A 167 -9.69 -14.95 -16.27
N ASP A 168 -8.92 -13.98 -16.76
CA ASP A 168 -7.92 -13.26 -15.96
C ASP A 168 -8.61 -12.44 -14.85
N ASN A 169 -9.72 -11.78 -15.19
CA ASN A 169 -10.57 -11.07 -14.21
C ASN A 169 -11.13 -12.03 -13.16
N LEU A 170 -11.63 -13.20 -13.56
CA LEU A 170 -12.12 -14.23 -12.63
C LEU A 170 -11.00 -14.71 -11.68
N ALA A 171 -9.80 -14.92 -12.22
CA ALA A 171 -8.65 -15.32 -11.41
C ALA A 171 -8.26 -14.25 -10.38
N GLU A 172 -8.34 -12.98 -10.76
CA GLU A 172 -8.08 -11.87 -9.85
C GLU A 172 -9.13 -11.76 -8.74
N ILE A 173 -10.42 -11.90 -9.09
CA ILE A 173 -11.52 -11.92 -8.11
C ILE A 173 -11.35 -13.10 -7.12
N LYS A 174 -10.99 -14.30 -7.61
CA LYS A 174 -10.74 -15.46 -6.73
C LYS A 174 -9.60 -15.22 -5.75
N ARG A 175 -8.48 -14.64 -6.21
CA ARG A 175 -7.38 -14.25 -5.30
C ARG A 175 -7.82 -13.24 -4.25
N ARG A 176 -8.70 -12.30 -4.62
CA ARG A 176 -9.25 -11.32 -3.69
C ARG A 176 -10.18 -11.98 -2.66
N ILE A 177 -10.99 -12.95 -3.07
CA ILE A 177 -11.82 -13.77 -2.18
C ILE A 177 -10.94 -14.49 -1.15
N GLU A 178 -9.90 -15.20 -1.58
CA GLU A 178 -8.97 -15.91 -0.69
C GLU A 178 -8.31 -14.95 0.32
N LYS A 179 -7.91 -13.76 -0.14
CA LYS A 179 -7.34 -12.72 0.70
C LYS A 179 -8.34 -12.22 1.75
N LEU A 180 -9.59 -11.94 1.37
CA LEU A 180 -10.64 -11.51 2.28
C LEU A 180 -10.98 -12.61 3.30
N GLU A 181 -11.05 -13.87 2.89
CA GLU A 181 -11.26 -14.99 3.80
C GLU A 181 -10.12 -15.11 4.83
N SER A 182 -8.86 -14.88 4.40
CA SER A 182 -7.72 -14.86 5.32
C SER A 182 -7.80 -13.69 6.32
N TYR A 183 -8.29 -12.54 5.91
CA TYR A 183 -8.48 -11.38 6.79
C TYR A 183 -9.60 -11.62 7.81
N ILE A 184 -10.71 -12.20 7.39
CA ILE A 184 -11.82 -12.57 8.27
C ILE A 184 -11.35 -13.61 9.30
N ALA A 185 -10.54 -14.59 8.88
CA ALA A 185 -9.97 -15.58 9.79
C ALA A 185 -9.02 -14.97 10.82
N ALA A 186 -8.29 -13.91 10.47
CA ALA A 186 -7.40 -13.20 11.40
C ALA A 186 -8.14 -12.33 12.43
N LEU A 187 -9.43 -12.00 12.15
CA LEU A 187 -10.29 -11.19 13.02
C LEU A 187 -11.11 -12.03 14.02
N ASN A 188 -11.23 -13.33 13.79
CA ASN A 188 -11.95 -14.28 14.65
C ASN A 188 -10.99 -14.99 15.62
#